data_23070e9fe04887760c3bc6e7f3065684
#
_entry.id   23070e9fe04887760c3bc6e7f3065684
#
_cell.length_a   1.000
_cell.length_b   1.000
_cell.length_c   1.000
_cell.angle_alpha   90.00
_cell.angle_beta   90.00
_cell.angle_gamma   90.00
#
_symmetry.space_group_name_H-M   'P 1'
#
loop_
_entity.id
_entity.type
_entity.pdbx_description
1 polymer ?
#
loop_
_entity_poly.entity_id
_entity_poly.type
_entity_poly.pdbx_seq_one_letter_code
_entity_poly.pdbx_strand_id
1 'polypeptide(L)'
;MDLSRETVKRIKGLIVFAALVVACLWKYDVVVSVLAFIFHVIFPFVLGGAIAFILNVPMNFIQRHLFAPERVERHKIQKKIARPVSMLIVIFGVFGIVALVMFVLIPQLGDTFSNLGSSIQAFIPKVQEWAEKLFHDNKEIMTWVNSLKFDWNKIMGAGIDFFKNGAGSVLDSTITAAKSIVSGITTFFIAFVFAVYILLQKEKLGIQAKKVLFAFVRKGRAEAAMEVLSLTYNTFSSFLTGQCLEAIILGSMFVVTMTLFKLPYALLVGIVIAFTALIPIFGAFIGCAVGAFLIFMVDPFKALIFVILFLILQQIEGNLIYPHVVGNSVGLPSIWVLAAVSIGGSLMGIVGMLIFIPIISVVYALFREIVYLKLRQKKINPKELE
;
A
#
# COMPACT_ATOMS: atom_id res chain seq x y z
N MET A 1 -53.37 -34.69 12.15
CA MET A 1 -52.43 -34.07 11.18
C MET A 1 -51.06 -34.62 11.50
N ASP A 2 -50.67 -35.74 10.90
CA ASP A 2 -49.35 -36.35 11.16
C ASP A 2 -48.28 -35.61 10.35
N LEU A 3 -47.52 -34.78 11.04
CA LEU A 3 -46.35 -34.11 10.45
C LEU A 3 -45.31 -35.17 10.11
N SER A 4 -44.96 -35.29 8.84
CA SER A 4 -43.92 -36.24 8.42
C SER A 4 -42.62 -35.96 9.18
N ARG A 5 -41.81 -36.99 9.47
CA ARG A 5 -40.52 -36.85 10.16
C ARG A 5 -39.59 -35.82 9.51
N GLU A 6 -39.68 -35.64 8.21
CA GLU A 6 -38.92 -34.61 7.47
C GLU A 6 -39.41 -33.20 7.76
N THR A 7 -40.73 -32.98 7.86
CA THR A 7 -41.33 -31.69 8.19
C THR A 7 -40.96 -31.27 9.60
N VAL A 8 -40.99 -32.19 10.57
CA VAL A 8 -40.56 -31.95 11.96
C VAL A 8 -39.05 -31.59 12.01
N LYS A 9 -38.21 -32.26 11.20
CA LYS A 9 -36.77 -31.96 11.14
C LYS A 9 -36.49 -30.58 10.54
N ARG A 10 -37.25 -30.16 9.53
CA ARG A 10 -37.18 -28.82 8.93
C ARG A 10 -37.64 -27.71 9.89
N ILE A 11 -38.76 -27.95 10.60
CA ILE A 11 -39.30 -27.01 11.59
C ILE A 11 -38.32 -26.85 12.76
N LYS A 12 -37.76 -27.95 13.28
CA LYS A 12 -36.69 -27.88 14.31
C LYS A 12 -35.49 -27.10 13.83
N GLY A 13 -35.04 -27.31 12.59
CA GLY A 13 -33.95 -26.54 11.98
C GLY A 13 -34.26 -25.04 11.88
N LEU A 14 -35.48 -24.68 11.50
CA LEU A 14 -35.92 -23.28 11.43
C LEU A 14 -35.99 -22.63 12.82
N ILE A 15 -36.47 -23.34 13.84
CA ILE A 15 -36.55 -22.85 15.23
C ILE A 15 -35.12 -22.63 15.77
N VAL A 16 -34.22 -23.60 15.57
CA VAL A 16 -32.82 -23.44 16.00
C VAL A 16 -32.15 -22.29 15.28
N PHE A 17 -32.38 -22.12 13.97
CA PHE A 17 -31.85 -20.99 13.21
C PHE A 17 -32.40 -19.66 13.73
N ALA A 18 -33.73 -19.56 13.94
CA ALA A 18 -34.34 -18.35 14.48
C ALA A 18 -33.82 -18.01 15.88
N ALA A 19 -33.70 -19.02 16.77
CA ALA A 19 -33.14 -18.84 18.10
C ALA A 19 -31.68 -18.37 18.06
N LEU A 20 -30.87 -18.90 17.13
CA LEU A 20 -29.49 -18.52 16.91
C LEU A 20 -29.39 -17.05 16.42
N VAL A 21 -30.24 -16.64 15.48
CA VAL A 21 -30.30 -15.27 14.98
C VAL A 21 -30.70 -14.31 16.10
N VAL A 22 -31.71 -14.64 16.89
CA VAL A 22 -32.13 -13.80 18.04
C VAL A 22 -31.03 -13.72 19.10
N ALA A 23 -30.36 -14.81 19.41
CA ALA A 23 -29.23 -14.82 20.34
C ALA A 23 -28.06 -13.97 19.84
N CYS A 24 -27.73 -14.04 18.53
CA CYS A 24 -26.70 -13.21 17.91
C CYS A 24 -27.07 -11.72 17.94
N LEU A 25 -28.34 -11.39 17.69
CA LEU A 25 -28.82 -9.99 17.76
C LEU A 25 -28.86 -9.47 19.19
N TRP A 26 -29.23 -10.30 20.17
CA TRP A 26 -29.27 -9.89 21.58
C TRP A 26 -27.88 -9.71 22.20
N LYS A 27 -26.91 -10.52 21.76
CA LYS A 27 -25.52 -10.50 22.24
C LYS A 27 -24.56 -10.06 21.12
N TYR A 28 -24.96 -9.04 20.33
CA TYR A 28 -24.17 -8.61 19.17
C TYR A 28 -22.72 -8.22 19.56
N ASP A 29 -22.52 -7.63 20.76
CA ASP A 29 -21.20 -7.26 21.27
C ASP A 29 -20.27 -8.49 21.41
N VAL A 30 -20.82 -9.62 21.87
CA VAL A 30 -20.05 -10.88 22.00
C VAL A 30 -19.73 -11.42 20.62
N VAL A 31 -20.66 -11.36 19.67
CA VAL A 31 -20.45 -11.82 18.29
C VAL A 31 -19.37 -10.98 17.62
N VAL A 32 -19.46 -9.64 17.75
CA VAL A 32 -18.45 -8.72 17.22
C VAL A 32 -17.09 -8.97 17.85
N SER A 33 -17.03 -9.16 19.17
CA SER A 33 -15.77 -9.45 19.89
C SER A 33 -15.15 -10.77 19.44
N VAL A 34 -15.95 -11.82 19.24
CA VAL A 34 -15.47 -13.13 18.74
C VAL A 34 -14.96 -12.99 17.30
N LEU A 35 -15.69 -12.28 16.44
CA LEU A 35 -15.25 -12.02 15.06
C LEU A 35 -13.96 -11.20 15.03
N ALA A 36 -13.85 -10.16 15.85
CA ALA A 36 -12.64 -9.36 15.98
C ALA A 36 -11.45 -10.18 16.47
N PHE A 37 -11.67 -11.07 17.45
CA PHE A 37 -10.65 -12.00 17.92
C PHE A 37 -10.19 -12.96 16.82
N ILE A 38 -11.12 -13.58 16.10
CA ILE A 38 -10.80 -14.47 14.96
C ILE A 38 -10.01 -13.71 13.90
N PHE A 39 -10.45 -12.49 13.55
CA PHE A 39 -9.74 -11.64 12.59
C PHE A 39 -8.32 -11.32 13.07
N HIS A 40 -8.16 -10.95 14.34
CA HIS A 40 -6.86 -10.66 14.93
C HIS A 40 -5.89 -11.86 14.86
N VAL A 41 -6.38 -13.06 15.14
CA VAL A 41 -5.59 -14.30 15.06
C VAL A 41 -5.22 -14.65 13.61
N ILE A 42 -6.12 -14.42 12.66
CA ILE A 42 -5.89 -14.73 11.24
C ILE A 42 -5.04 -13.66 10.54
N PHE A 43 -5.11 -12.41 11.00
CA PHE A 43 -4.48 -11.26 10.36
C PHE A 43 -2.99 -11.43 10.03
N PRO A 44 -2.11 -11.96 10.92
CA PRO A 44 -0.70 -12.20 10.59
C PRO A 44 -0.51 -13.15 9.41
N PHE A 45 -1.38 -14.15 9.26
CA PHE A 45 -1.31 -15.12 8.15
C PHE A 45 -1.78 -14.50 6.84
N VAL A 46 -2.83 -13.68 6.87
CA VAL A 46 -3.27 -12.90 5.69
C VAL A 46 -2.18 -11.93 5.26
N LEU A 47 -1.59 -11.20 6.21
CA LEU A 47 -0.47 -10.31 5.97
C LEU A 47 0.73 -11.06 5.39
N GLY A 48 1.06 -12.23 5.95
CA GLY A 48 2.13 -13.10 5.44
C GLY A 48 1.85 -13.60 4.04
N GLY A 49 0.60 -13.93 3.71
CA GLY A 49 0.17 -14.24 2.34
C GLY A 49 0.38 -13.07 1.38
N ALA A 50 0.03 -11.86 1.78
CA ALA A 50 0.25 -10.64 1.01
C ALA A 50 1.74 -10.36 0.78
N ILE A 51 2.56 -10.45 1.84
CA ILE A 51 4.02 -10.31 1.75
C ILE A 51 4.61 -11.37 0.81
N ALA A 52 4.19 -12.64 0.95
CA ALA A 52 4.63 -13.71 0.05
C ALA A 52 4.27 -13.42 -1.40
N PHE A 53 3.09 -12.90 -1.64
CA PHE A 53 2.63 -12.54 -2.97
C PHE A 53 3.48 -11.41 -3.57
N ILE A 54 3.75 -10.35 -2.82
CA ILE A 54 4.60 -9.23 -3.24
C ILE A 54 6.03 -9.72 -3.56
N LEU A 55 6.63 -10.48 -2.65
CA LEU A 55 7.99 -11.01 -2.82
C LEU A 55 8.09 -12.08 -3.94
N ASN A 56 6.98 -12.73 -4.28
CA ASN A 56 6.94 -13.72 -5.36
C ASN A 56 7.19 -13.10 -6.75
N VAL A 57 6.82 -11.83 -6.94
CA VAL A 57 7.01 -11.13 -8.23
C VAL A 57 8.50 -10.99 -8.56
N PRO A 58 9.34 -10.32 -7.75
CA PRO A 58 10.78 -10.23 -8.00
C PRO A 58 11.47 -11.61 -7.94
N MET A 59 10.99 -12.52 -7.09
CA MET A 59 11.52 -13.88 -7.01
C MET A 59 11.34 -14.64 -8.34
N ASN A 60 10.18 -14.56 -8.97
CA ASN A 60 9.95 -15.19 -10.26
C ASN A 60 10.79 -14.54 -11.37
N PHE A 61 10.98 -13.22 -11.32
CA PHE A 61 11.85 -12.52 -12.26
C PHE A 61 13.30 -13.01 -12.14
N ILE A 62 13.86 -13.06 -10.94
CA ILE A 62 15.20 -13.55 -10.66
C ILE A 62 15.33 -15.02 -11.06
N GLN A 63 14.33 -15.85 -10.72
CA GLN A 63 14.33 -17.26 -11.04
C GLN A 63 14.36 -17.52 -12.55
N ARG A 64 13.62 -16.73 -13.34
CA ARG A 64 13.61 -16.85 -14.82
C ARG A 64 14.92 -16.38 -15.46
N HIS A 65 15.59 -15.36 -14.91
CA HIS A 65 16.80 -14.79 -15.51
C HIS A 65 18.07 -15.51 -15.06
N LEU A 66 18.20 -15.85 -13.77
CA LEU A 66 19.39 -16.54 -13.25
C LEU A 66 19.35 -18.05 -13.45
N PHE A 67 18.15 -18.63 -13.40
CA PHE A 67 17.94 -20.07 -13.53
C PHE A 67 17.04 -20.35 -14.73
N ALA A 68 17.55 -20.11 -15.95
CA ALA A 68 16.79 -20.35 -17.17
C ALA A 68 16.22 -21.79 -17.19
N PRO A 69 14.94 -21.97 -17.57
CA PRO A 69 14.25 -23.27 -17.51
C PRO A 69 15.01 -24.39 -18.22
N GLU A 70 15.65 -24.08 -19.35
CA GLU A 70 16.43 -25.01 -20.14
C GLU A 70 17.68 -25.57 -19.43
N ARG A 71 18.29 -24.79 -18.52
CA ARG A 71 19.45 -25.22 -17.73
C ARG A 71 19.05 -26.00 -16.49
N VAL A 72 17.90 -25.65 -15.88
CA VAL A 72 17.39 -26.26 -14.65
C VAL A 72 16.85 -27.66 -14.87
N GLU A 73 16.33 -27.97 -16.07
CA GLU A 73 15.84 -29.32 -16.39
C GLU A 73 16.96 -30.35 -16.50
N ARG A 74 18.18 -29.94 -16.87
CA ARG A 74 19.35 -30.84 -16.98
C ARG A 74 20.00 -31.24 -15.67
N HIS A 75 19.80 -30.45 -14.57
CA HIS A 75 20.48 -30.71 -13.29
C HIS A 75 19.49 -30.70 -12.12
N LYS A 76 19.20 -31.87 -11.55
CA LYS A 76 18.31 -32.07 -10.37
C LYS A 76 18.71 -31.19 -9.17
N ILE A 77 19.98 -30.89 -8.99
CA ILE A 77 20.52 -30.06 -7.91
C ILE A 77 20.14 -28.59 -8.13
N GLN A 78 20.26 -28.07 -9.34
CA GLN A 78 19.90 -26.70 -9.66
C GLN A 78 18.40 -26.43 -9.44
N LYS A 79 17.54 -27.39 -9.78
CA LYS A 79 16.09 -27.31 -9.53
C LYS A 79 15.76 -27.21 -8.03
N LYS A 80 16.53 -27.85 -7.18
CA LYS A 80 16.33 -27.86 -5.72
C LYS A 80 16.84 -26.60 -5.04
N ILE A 81 17.90 -25.99 -5.59
CA ILE A 81 18.60 -24.82 -5.02
C ILE A 81 18.08 -23.50 -5.61
N ALA A 82 17.57 -23.49 -6.84
CA ALA A 82 17.12 -22.28 -7.54
C ALA A 82 16.12 -21.43 -6.72
N ARG A 83 15.18 -22.08 -6.04
CA ARG A 83 14.17 -21.41 -5.22
C ARG A 83 14.70 -20.77 -3.95
N PRO A 84 15.36 -21.53 -3.07
CA PRO A 84 15.92 -20.94 -1.84
C PRO A 84 16.89 -19.80 -2.16
N VAL A 85 17.73 -19.96 -3.19
CA VAL A 85 18.68 -18.92 -3.59
C VAL A 85 17.97 -17.69 -4.14
N SER A 86 17.00 -17.83 -5.05
CA SER A 86 16.23 -16.69 -5.55
C SER A 86 15.47 -15.97 -4.44
N MET A 87 14.91 -16.71 -3.48
CA MET A 87 14.24 -16.14 -2.32
C MET A 87 15.21 -15.35 -1.44
N LEU A 88 16.38 -15.91 -1.13
CA LEU A 88 17.41 -15.20 -0.36
C LEU A 88 17.86 -13.93 -1.07
N ILE A 89 18.11 -13.98 -2.39
CA ILE A 89 18.48 -12.80 -3.17
C ILE A 89 17.40 -11.72 -3.08
N VAL A 90 16.12 -12.09 -3.18
CA VAL A 90 15.01 -11.12 -3.06
C VAL A 90 14.94 -10.53 -1.65
N ILE A 91 15.01 -11.39 -0.63
CA ILE A 91 14.95 -10.93 0.76
C ILE A 91 16.12 -9.98 1.05
N PHE A 92 17.35 -10.38 0.74
CA PHE A 92 18.53 -9.53 0.92
C PHE A 92 18.48 -8.28 0.04
N GLY A 93 17.94 -8.39 -1.18
CA GLY A 93 17.74 -7.24 -2.07
C GLY A 93 16.77 -6.22 -1.49
N VAL A 94 15.60 -6.66 -1.00
CA VAL A 94 14.61 -5.78 -0.37
C VAL A 94 15.16 -5.15 0.92
N PHE A 95 15.77 -5.95 1.81
CA PHE A 95 16.41 -5.40 3.01
C PHE A 95 17.58 -4.48 2.67
N GLY A 96 18.37 -4.81 1.64
CA GLY A 96 19.46 -3.97 1.16
C GLY A 96 18.98 -2.62 0.63
N ILE A 97 17.88 -2.60 -0.15
CA ILE A 97 17.26 -1.35 -0.61
C ILE A 97 16.76 -0.53 0.57
N VAL A 98 16.04 -1.15 1.51
CA VAL A 98 15.53 -0.46 2.70
C VAL A 98 16.68 0.09 3.54
N ALA A 99 17.74 -0.71 3.76
CA ALA A 99 18.92 -0.27 4.50
C ALA A 99 19.65 0.89 3.80
N LEU A 100 19.81 0.81 2.47
CA LEU A 100 20.42 1.88 1.66
C LEU A 100 19.60 3.17 1.77
N VAL A 101 18.28 3.05 1.63
CA VAL A 101 17.37 4.20 1.76
C VAL A 101 17.46 4.80 3.16
N MET A 102 17.44 3.99 4.21
CA MET A 102 17.59 4.46 5.59
C MET A 102 18.97 5.11 5.83
N PHE A 103 20.02 4.52 5.26
CA PHE A 103 21.38 5.08 5.35
C PHE A 103 21.50 6.45 4.68
N VAL A 104 20.77 6.69 3.60
CA VAL A 104 20.73 8.00 2.91
C VAL A 104 19.77 8.96 3.63
N LEU A 105 18.58 8.48 4.00
CA LEU A 105 17.53 9.32 4.60
C LEU A 105 17.89 9.82 6.01
N ILE A 106 18.38 8.93 6.88
CA ILE A 106 18.60 9.28 8.29
C ILE A 106 19.58 10.44 8.46
N PRO A 107 20.78 10.46 7.83
CA PRO A 107 21.69 11.60 7.91
C PRO A 107 21.07 12.87 7.32
N GLN A 108 20.46 12.79 6.12
CA GLN A 108 19.86 13.96 5.49
C GLN A 108 18.67 14.53 6.29
N LEU A 109 17.86 13.68 6.93
CA LEU A 109 16.83 14.13 7.86
C LEU A 109 17.46 14.79 9.09
N GLY A 110 18.52 14.20 9.67
CA GLY A 110 19.24 14.78 10.80
C GLY A 110 19.78 16.18 10.50
N ASP A 111 20.45 16.33 9.37
CA ASP A 111 20.96 17.64 8.90
C ASP A 111 19.82 18.62 8.62
N THR A 112 18.73 18.13 7.99
CA THR A 112 17.54 18.94 7.69
C THR A 112 16.87 19.41 8.97
N PHE A 113 16.67 18.53 9.96
CA PHE A 113 16.07 18.90 11.25
C PHE A 113 16.95 19.87 12.03
N SER A 114 18.27 19.68 12.03
CA SER A 114 19.21 20.60 12.65
C SER A 114 19.17 22.00 11.98
N ASN A 115 19.13 22.02 10.64
CA ASN A 115 19.06 23.26 9.87
C ASN A 115 17.66 23.88 9.85
N LEU A 116 16.60 23.09 10.10
CA LEU A 116 15.22 23.59 10.13
C LEU A 116 15.04 24.62 11.26
N GLY A 117 15.62 24.37 12.43
CA GLY A 117 15.57 25.29 13.57
C GLY A 117 16.16 26.65 13.24
N SER A 118 17.36 26.68 12.66
CA SER A 118 18.02 27.91 12.23
C SER A 118 17.32 28.55 11.01
N SER A 119 16.80 27.74 10.09
CA SER A 119 16.08 28.23 8.90
C SER A 119 14.74 28.86 9.26
N ILE A 120 13.98 28.30 10.21
CA ILE A 120 12.73 28.91 10.69
C ILE A 120 13.02 30.21 11.41
N GLN A 121 14.07 30.27 12.25
CA GLN A 121 14.46 31.51 12.91
C GLN A 121 14.87 32.61 11.91
N ALA A 122 15.52 32.25 10.80
CA ALA A 122 15.88 33.17 9.74
C ALA A 122 14.72 33.52 8.79
N PHE A 123 13.70 32.64 8.72
CA PHE A 123 12.54 32.80 7.85
C PHE A 123 11.51 33.77 8.40
N ILE A 124 11.29 33.79 9.72
CA ILE A 124 10.33 34.67 10.37
C ILE A 124 10.60 36.16 10.05
N PRO A 125 11.84 36.70 10.20
CA PRO A 125 12.13 38.06 9.81
C PRO A 125 11.89 38.34 8.33
N LYS A 126 12.20 37.38 7.44
CA LYS A 126 11.95 37.52 6.00
C LYS A 126 10.45 37.57 5.67
N VAL A 127 9.63 36.79 6.34
CA VAL A 127 8.16 36.84 6.18
C VAL A 127 7.63 38.18 6.70
N GLN A 128 8.17 38.69 7.81
CA GLN A 128 7.82 39.99 8.34
C GLN A 128 8.18 41.12 7.36
N GLU A 129 9.40 41.12 6.83
CA GLU A 129 9.84 42.06 5.81
C GLU A 129 9.01 41.98 4.52
N TRP A 130 8.62 40.78 4.11
CA TRP A 130 7.79 40.54 2.93
C TRP A 130 6.35 41.01 3.14
N ALA A 131 5.78 40.73 4.32
CA ALA A 131 4.47 41.19 4.71
C ALA A 131 4.42 42.73 4.82
N GLU A 132 5.49 43.32 5.34
CA GLU A 132 5.64 44.79 5.40
C GLU A 132 5.67 45.43 4.02
N LYS A 133 6.38 44.83 3.07
CA LYS A 133 6.42 45.30 1.66
C LYS A 133 5.09 45.14 0.92
N LEU A 134 4.32 44.09 1.19
CA LEU A 134 3.09 43.78 0.48
C LEU A 134 1.82 44.38 1.11
N PHE A 135 1.82 44.53 2.44
CA PHE A 135 0.63 44.92 3.22
C PHE A 135 0.84 46.14 4.10
N HIS A 136 1.66 47.09 3.63
CA HIS A 136 2.06 48.31 4.38
C HIS A 136 0.87 49.09 4.97
N ASP A 137 -0.30 49.06 4.30
CA ASP A 137 -1.50 49.80 4.70
C ASP A 137 -2.44 49.01 5.61
N ASN A 138 -2.20 47.74 5.87
CA ASN A 138 -3.13 46.88 6.61
C ASN A 138 -2.62 46.55 8.03
N LYS A 139 -3.04 47.37 9.01
CA LYS A 139 -2.61 47.25 10.42
C LYS A 139 -2.98 45.92 11.07
N GLU A 140 -4.09 45.28 10.67
CA GLU A 140 -4.52 44.00 11.24
C GLU A 140 -3.61 42.86 10.83
N ILE A 141 -3.22 42.80 9.55
CA ILE A 141 -2.29 41.80 9.02
C ILE A 141 -0.90 41.96 9.65
N MET A 142 -0.43 43.20 9.80
CA MET A 142 0.86 43.51 10.44
C MET A 142 0.87 43.11 11.93
N THR A 143 -0.22 43.33 12.64
CA THR A 143 -0.34 42.92 14.05
C THR A 143 -0.34 41.40 14.17
N TRP A 144 -1.01 40.68 13.26
CA TRP A 144 -1.04 39.24 13.23
C TRP A 144 0.35 38.65 12.88
N VAL A 145 1.01 39.18 11.86
CA VAL A 145 2.37 38.76 11.45
C VAL A 145 3.41 39.01 12.55
N ASN A 146 3.33 40.13 13.24
CA ASN A 146 4.21 40.45 14.36
C ASN A 146 3.89 39.65 15.64
N SER A 147 2.68 39.11 15.75
CA SER A 147 2.28 38.21 16.84
C SER A 147 2.78 36.77 16.65
N LEU A 148 3.26 36.42 15.46
CA LEU A 148 3.87 35.12 15.14
C LEU A 148 5.26 34.99 15.80
N LYS A 149 5.29 35.02 17.13
CA LYS A 149 6.47 34.60 17.90
C LYS A 149 6.50 33.08 17.98
N PHE A 150 7.08 32.44 16.98
CA PHE A 150 7.35 31.01 17.03
C PHE A 150 8.53 30.78 17.98
N ASP A 151 8.24 30.35 19.19
CA ASP A 151 9.26 29.92 20.15
C ASP A 151 9.70 28.49 19.76
N TRP A 152 10.64 28.45 18.78
CA TRP A 152 11.17 27.19 18.27
C TRP A 152 11.82 26.35 19.37
N ASN A 153 12.38 26.98 20.40
CA ASN A 153 12.96 26.28 21.55
C ASN A 153 11.86 25.54 22.34
N LYS A 154 10.65 26.08 22.40
CA LYS A 154 9.49 25.37 22.98
C LYS A 154 9.01 24.22 22.09
N ILE A 155 8.97 24.41 20.78
CA ILE A 155 8.54 23.36 19.83
C ILE A 155 9.59 22.26 19.74
N MET A 156 10.87 22.64 19.65
CA MET A 156 12.00 21.72 19.68
C MET A 156 12.10 21.03 21.05
N GLY A 157 11.93 21.77 22.14
CA GLY A 157 11.84 21.23 23.50
C GLY A 157 10.69 20.25 23.62
N ALA A 158 9.48 20.61 23.19
CA ALA A 158 8.34 19.71 23.15
C ALA A 158 8.55 18.51 22.22
N GLY A 159 9.24 18.68 21.08
CA GLY A 159 9.60 17.59 20.18
C GLY A 159 10.68 16.69 20.79
N ILE A 160 11.73 17.27 21.35
CA ILE A 160 12.79 16.53 22.05
C ILE A 160 12.24 15.92 23.36
N ASP A 161 11.37 16.64 24.06
CA ASP A 161 10.67 16.15 25.24
C ASP A 161 9.64 15.07 24.87
N PHE A 162 9.00 15.17 23.73
CA PHE A 162 8.21 14.05 23.17
C PHE A 162 9.10 12.84 22.85
N PHE A 163 10.30 13.03 22.32
CA PHE A 163 11.26 11.94 22.05
C PHE A 163 12.01 11.49 23.32
N LYS A 164 12.40 12.41 24.23
CA LYS A 164 13.14 12.09 25.48
C LYS A 164 12.22 11.81 26.66
N ASN A 165 11.14 12.53 26.80
CA ASN A 165 10.21 12.50 27.95
C ASN A 165 8.82 11.99 27.57
N GLY A 166 8.56 11.70 26.30
CA GLY A 166 7.44 10.85 25.91
C GLY A 166 7.44 9.51 26.67
N ALA A 167 8.56 9.20 27.30
CA ALA A 167 8.70 8.12 28.25
C ALA A 167 8.26 8.46 29.69
N GLY A 168 8.11 9.71 30.08
CA GLY A 168 7.99 10.08 31.52
C GLY A 168 6.62 10.57 31.98
N SER A 169 5.83 11.27 31.17
CA SER A 169 4.48 11.75 31.56
C SER A 169 3.34 10.95 30.95
N VAL A 170 3.66 9.88 30.23
CA VAL A 170 2.76 9.00 29.49
C VAL A 170 3.05 7.54 29.88
N LEU A 171 3.25 7.26 31.17
CA LEU A 171 3.46 5.87 31.61
C LEU A 171 2.36 4.93 31.08
N ASP A 172 1.10 5.35 31.07
CA ASP A 172 0.01 4.56 30.49
C ASP A 172 0.02 4.56 28.96
N SER A 173 0.34 5.69 28.33
CA SER A 173 0.45 5.77 26.85
C SER A 173 1.74 5.13 26.34
N THR A 174 2.84 5.16 27.11
CA THR A 174 4.12 4.51 26.74
C THR A 174 4.00 3.00 26.82
N ILE A 175 3.32 2.48 27.83
CA ILE A 175 3.03 1.02 27.91
C ILE A 175 2.15 0.59 26.74
N THR A 176 1.16 1.41 26.39
CA THR A 176 0.27 1.14 25.25
C THR A 176 1.02 1.28 23.91
N ALA A 177 1.86 2.29 23.74
CA ALA A 177 2.70 2.46 22.56
C ALA A 177 3.75 1.34 22.46
N ALA A 178 4.43 1.01 23.57
CA ALA A 178 5.37 -0.12 23.59
C ALA A 178 4.68 -1.44 23.29
N LYS A 179 3.50 -1.71 23.86
CA LYS A 179 2.69 -2.88 23.50
C LYS A 179 2.30 -2.88 22.03
N SER A 180 1.92 -1.74 21.47
CA SER A 180 1.55 -1.61 20.04
C SER A 180 2.75 -1.87 19.14
N ILE A 181 3.93 -1.35 19.47
CA ILE A 181 5.17 -1.58 18.73
C ILE A 181 5.59 -3.06 18.84
N VAL A 182 5.60 -3.63 20.04
CA VAL A 182 5.94 -5.05 20.25
C VAL A 182 4.94 -5.96 19.54
N SER A 183 3.64 -5.66 19.64
CA SER A 183 2.58 -6.38 18.91
C SER A 183 2.76 -6.27 17.41
N GLY A 184 3.05 -5.07 16.89
CA GLY A 184 3.31 -4.83 15.48
C GLY A 184 4.53 -5.61 14.96
N ILE A 185 5.64 -5.57 15.70
CA ILE A 185 6.87 -6.32 15.37
C ILE A 185 6.59 -7.82 15.41
N THR A 186 5.89 -8.31 16.43
CA THR A 186 5.54 -9.73 16.56
C THR A 186 4.65 -10.18 15.40
N THR A 187 3.61 -9.40 15.08
CA THR A 187 2.71 -9.65 13.95
C THR A 187 3.48 -9.68 12.63
N PHE A 188 4.36 -8.71 12.41
CA PHE A 188 5.20 -8.65 11.21
C PHE A 188 6.15 -9.85 11.13
N PHE A 189 6.78 -10.23 12.24
CA PHE A 189 7.69 -11.37 12.28
C PHE A 189 6.97 -12.70 11.95
N ILE A 190 5.78 -12.93 12.55
CA ILE A 190 4.95 -14.10 12.24
C ILE A 190 4.55 -14.08 10.76
N ALA A 191 4.08 -12.93 10.26
CA ALA A 191 3.71 -12.75 8.87
C ALA A 191 4.88 -13.01 7.92
N PHE A 192 6.06 -12.50 8.23
CA PHE A 192 7.27 -12.68 7.45
C PHE A 192 7.72 -14.13 7.40
N VAL A 193 7.77 -14.81 8.55
CA VAL A 193 8.10 -16.24 8.62
C VAL A 193 7.09 -17.04 7.80
N PHE A 194 5.81 -16.74 7.92
CA PHE A 194 4.76 -17.41 7.15
C PHE A 194 4.91 -17.14 5.64
N ALA A 195 5.26 -15.91 5.25
CA ALA A 195 5.55 -15.56 3.87
C ALA A 195 6.69 -16.39 3.28
N VAL A 196 7.78 -16.54 4.04
CA VAL A 196 8.92 -17.39 3.67
C VAL A 196 8.49 -18.85 3.46
N TYR A 197 7.69 -19.40 4.38
CA TYR A 197 7.15 -20.76 4.23
C TYR A 197 6.27 -20.92 2.99
N ILE A 198 5.39 -19.95 2.71
CA ILE A 198 4.56 -19.95 1.50
C ILE A 198 5.46 -19.95 0.25
N LEU A 199 6.44 -19.06 0.17
CA LEU A 199 7.33 -18.95 -0.99
C LEU A 199 8.12 -20.21 -1.24
N LEU A 200 8.63 -20.86 -0.18
CA LEU A 200 9.34 -22.13 -0.30
C LEU A 200 8.44 -23.27 -0.75
N GLN A 201 7.18 -23.29 -0.33
CA GLN A 201 6.26 -24.41 -0.54
C GLN A 201 5.12 -24.10 -1.52
N LYS A 202 5.15 -22.97 -2.24
CA LYS A 202 4.04 -22.49 -3.09
C LYS A 202 3.51 -23.56 -4.07
N GLU A 203 4.38 -24.40 -4.64
CA GLU A 203 3.94 -25.45 -5.57
C GLU A 203 3.21 -26.57 -4.84
N LYS A 204 3.73 -26.99 -3.68
CA LYS A 204 3.07 -28.04 -2.87
C LYS A 204 1.70 -27.54 -2.39
N LEU A 205 1.65 -26.31 -1.88
CA LEU A 205 0.42 -25.68 -1.42
C LEU A 205 -0.59 -25.50 -2.56
N GLY A 206 -0.12 -25.07 -3.73
CA GLY A 206 -0.97 -24.97 -4.93
C GLY A 206 -1.53 -26.31 -5.38
N ILE A 207 -0.70 -27.39 -5.38
CA ILE A 207 -1.16 -28.73 -5.71
C ILE A 207 -2.17 -29.23 -4.66
N GLN A 208 -1.92 -29.01 -3.37
CA GLN A 208 -2.84 -29.42 -2.30
C GLN A 208 -4.17 -28.68 -2.41
N ALA A 209 -4.14 -27.34 -2.59
CA ALA A 209 -5.35 -26.54 -2.79
C ALA A 209 -6.14 -27.01 -4.01
N LYS A 210 -5.45 -27.29 -5.13
CA LYS A 210 -6.07 -27.84 -6.34
C LYS A 210 -6.71 -29.21 -6.08
N LYS A 211 -6.02 -30.12 -5.37
CA LYS A 211 -6.60 -31.43 -5.00
C LYS A 211 -7.83 -31.30 -4.13
N VAL A 212 -7.81 -30.44 -3.12
CA VAL A 212 -8.98 -30.16 -2.27
C VAL A 212 -10.13 -29.62 -3.10
N LEU A 213 -9.87 -28.62 -3.97
CA LEU A 213 -10.89 -28.03 -4.82
C LEU A 213 -11.59 -29.11 -5.71
N PHE A 214 -10.78 -29.93 -6.39
CA PHE A 214 -11.33 -30.97 -7.28
C PHE A 214 -11.97 -32.17 -6.51
N ALA A 215 -11.60 -32.40 -5.25
CA ALA A 215 -12.20 -33.44 -4.42
C ALA A 215 -13.60 -33.08 -3.94
N PHE A 216 -13.82 -31.81 -3.55
CA PHE A 216 -15.08 -31.38 -2.93
C PHE A 216 -16.02 -30.62 -3.89
N VAL A 217 -15.51 -30.12 -5.02
CA VAL A 217 -16.29 -29.34 -5.98
C VAL A 217 -16.43 -30.11 -7.30
N ARG A 218 -17.63 -30.06 -7.91
CA ARG A 218 -17.86 -30.67 -9.23
C ARG A 218 -16.88 -30.11 -10.27
N LYS A 219 -16.37 -30.99 -11.17
CA LYS A 219 -15.30 -30.69 -12.13
C LYS A 219 -15.48 -29.34 -12.84
N GLY A 220 -16.63 -29.07 -13.46
CA GLY A 220 -16.87 -27.82 -14.19
C GLY A 220 -16.81 -26.56 -13.31
N ARG A 221 -17.30 -26.62 -12.04
CA ARG A 221 -17.16 -25.51 -11.09
C ARG A 221 -15.73 -25.36 -10.57
N ALA A 222 -15.00 -26.46 -10.43
CA ALA A 222 -13.60 -26.44 -10.02
C ALA A 222 -12.71 -25.82 -11.11
N GLU A 223 -12.98 -26.12 -12.39
CA GLU A 223 -12.31 -25.50 -13.54
C GLU A 223 -12.56 -23.99 -13.59
N ALA A 224 -13.85 -23.56 -13.47
CA ALA A 224 -14.17 -22.14 -13.41
C ALA A 224 -13.50 -21.43 -12.21
N ALA A 225 -13.46 -22.05 -11.03
CA ALA A 225 -12.76 -21.50 -9.88
C ALA A 225 -11.25 -21.37 -10.13
N MET A 226 -10.63 -22.31 -10.82
CA MET A 226 -9.21 -22.22 -11.21
C MET A 226 -8.96 -21.09 -12.19
N GLU A 227 -9.87 -20.83 -13.11
CA GLU A 227 -9.78 -19.72 -14.06
C GLU A 227 -9.85 -18.36 -13.32
N VAL A 228 -10.80 -18.21 -12.38
CA VAL A 228 -10.90 -17.02 -11.51
C VAL A 228 -9.62 -16.83 -10.67
N LEU A 229 -9.08 -17.90 -10.09
CA LEU A 229 -7.83 -17.83 -9.32
C LEU A 229 -6.64 -17.41 -10.20
N SER A 230 -6.58 -17.94 -11.43
CA SER A 230 -5.54 -17.54 -12.40
C SER A 230 -5.67 -16.08 -12.81
N LEU A 231 -6.88 -15.61 -13.10
CA LEU A 231 -7.17 -14.20 -13.39
C LEU A 231 -6.75 -13.33 -12.21
N THR A 232 -7.14 -13.69 -11.00
CA THR A 232 -6.78 -12.97 -9.76
C THR A 232 -5.26 -12.88 -9.62
N TYR A 233 -4.56 -14.01 -9.74
CA TYR A 233 -3.10 -14.03 -9.64
C TYR A 233 -2.44 -13.11 -10.67
N ASN A 234 -2.85 -13.18 -11.92
CA ASN A 234 -2.29 -12.37 -13.00
C ASN A 234 -2.55 -10.88 -12.78
N THR A 235 -3.78 -10.51 -12.42
CA THR A 235 -4.18 -9.12 -12.15
C THR A 235 -3.36 -8.52 -11.00
N PHE A 236 -3.25 -9.23 -9.88
CA PHE A 236 -2.45 -8.78 -8.74
C PHE A 236 -0.96 -8.67 -9.08
N SER A 237 -0.41 -9.69 -9.76
CA SER A 237 1.01 -9.71 -10.13
C SER A 237 1.36 -8.57 -11.08
N SER A 238 0.53 -8.34 -12.09
CA SER A 238 0.73 -7.26 -13.06
C SER A 238 0.58 -5.89 -12.42
N PHE A 239 -0.42 -5.70 -11.55
CA PHE A 239 -0.60 -4.45 -10.83
C PHE A 239 0.59 -4.12 -9.91
N LEU A 240 1.02 -5.07 -9.07
CA LEU A 240 2.16 -4.83 -8.17
C LEU A 240 3.47 -4.60 -8.93
N THR A 241 3.69 -5.33 -10.03
CA THR A 241 4.86 -5.10 -10.88
C THR A 241 4.82 -3.70 -11.48
N GLY A 242 3.67 -3.29 -12.01
CA GLY A 242 3.45 -1.96 -12.57
C GLY A 242 3.68 -0.86 -11.53
N GLN A 243 3.10 -1.01 -10.34
CA GLN A 243 3.22 -0.02 -9.25
C GLN A 243 4.66 0.14 -8.76
N CYS A 244 5.40 -0.98 -8.61
CA CYS A 244 6.82 -0.90 -8.25
C CYS A 244 7.66 -0.25 -9.35
N LEU A 245 7.39 -0.57 -10.61
CA LEU A 245 8.11 0.01 -11.74
C LEU A 245 7.83 1.51 -11.88
N GLU A 246 6.57 1.92 -11.75
CA GLU A 246 6.14 3.32 -11.71
C GLU A 246 6.85 4.10 -10.61
N ALA A 247 6.88 3.57 -9.39
CA ALA A 247 7.55 4.20 -8.25
C ALA A 247 9.05 4.44 -8.51
N ILE A 248 9.74 3.47 -9.11
CA ILE A 248 11.15 3.60 -9.48
C ILE A 248 11.33 4.66 -10.58
N ILE A 249 10.50 4.63 -11.62
CA ILE A 249 10.58 5.59 -12.73
C ILE A 249 10.31 7.00 -12.20
N LEU A 250 9.24 7.18 -11.43
CA LEU A 250 8.85 8.48 -10.90
C LEU A 250 9.94 9.05 -9.98
N GLY A 251 10.41 8.27 -9.01
CA GLY A 251 11.48 8.69 -8.11
C GLY A 251 12.76 9.05 -8.85
N SER A 252 13.19 8.23 -9.81
CA SER A 252 14.39 8.52 -10.61
C SER A 252 14.22 9.77 -11.48
N MET A 253 13.04 9.98 -12.04
CA MET A 253 12.70 11.17 -12.83
C MET A 253 12.79 12.44 -11.98
N PHE A 254 12.29 12.40 -10.73
CA PHE A 254 12.42 13.52 -9.79
C PHE A 254 13.87 13.76 -9.38
N VAL A 255 14.64 12.72 -9.05
CA VAL A 255 16.08 12.87 -8.73
C VAL A 255 16.82 13.56 -9.87
N VAL A 256 16.64 13.07 -11.09
CA VAL A 256 17.35 13.59 -12.27
C VAL A 256 16.95 15.04 -12.56
N THR A 257 15.66 15.34 -12.61
CA THR A 257 15.19 16.68 -12.95
C THR A 257 15.51 17.69 -11.86
N MET A 258 15.32 17.36 -10.58
CA MET A 258 15.68 18.24 -9.47
C MET A 258 17.19 18.52 -9.42
N THR A 259 18.01 17.52 -9.73
CA THR A 259 19.47 17.69 -9.82
C THR A 259 19.84 18.62 -10.97
N LEU A 260 19.19 18.48 -12.13
CA LEU A 260 19.39 19.32 -13.31
C LEU A 260 19.05 20.79 -13.01
N PHE A 261 17.95 21.03 -12.29
CA PHE A 261 17.52 22.38 -11.87
C PHE A 261 18.22 22.87 -10.59
N LYS A 262 19.20 22.13 -10.08
CA LYS A 262 19.97 22.47 -8.85
C LYS A 262 19.05 22.76 -7.66
N LEU A 263 17.95 22.02 -7.54
CA LEU A 263 17.06 22.11 -6.40
C LEU A 263 17.65 21.37 -5.19
N PRO A 264 17.50 21.90 -3.98
CA PRO A 264 18.01 21.24 -2.78
C PRO A 264 17.26 19.93 -2.52
N TYR A 265 17.90 19.02 -1.81
CA TYR A 265 17.33 17.73 -1.37
C TYR A 265 16.85 16.81 -2.51
N ALA A 266 17.41 16.92 -3.72
CA ALA A 266 16.96 16.16 -4.89
C ALA A 266 16.88 14.65 -4.64
N LEU A 267 17.91 14.04 -4.04
CA LEU A 267 17.95 12.62 -3.74
C LEU A 267 16.93 12.24 -2.66
N LEU A 268 16.85 13.02 -1.57
CA LEU A 268 15.91 12.80 -0.48
C LEU A 268 14.46 12.84 -0.98
N VAL A 269 14.10 13.91 -1.68
CA VAL A 269 12.76 14.14 -2.21
C VAL A 269 12.39 13.06 -3.24
N GLY A 270 13.32 12.72 -4.14
CA GLY A 270 13.09 11.67 -5.12
C GLY A 270 12.87 10.29 -4.48
N ILE A 271 13.61 9.95 -3.43
CA ILE A 271 13.41 8.72 -2.66
C ILE A 271 12.05 8.75 -1.94
N VAL A 272 11.71 9.87 -1.29
CA VAL A 272 10.41 10.02 -0.61
C VAL A 272 9.27 9.86 -1.61
N ILE A 273 9.36 10.50 -2.78
CA ILE A 273 8.36 10.37 -3.84
C ILE A 273 8.27 8.92 -4.33
N ALA A 274 9.38 8.22 -4.54
CA ALA A 274 9.38 6.81 -4.95
C ALA A 274 8.66 5.93 -3.93
N PHE A 275 8.92 6.12 -2.64
CA PHE A 275 8.25 5.34 -1.59
C PHE A 275 6.79 5.69 -1.44
N THR A 276 6.46 6.98 -1.44
CA THR A 276 5.07 7.41 -1.31
C THR A 276 4.25 7.06 -2.56
N ALA A 277 4.84 7.06 -3.76
CA ALA A 277 4.19 6.66 -5.01
C ALA A 277 3.67 5.20 -4.98
N LEU A 278 4.19 4.35 -4.10
CA LEU A 278 3.59 3.03 -3.86
C LEU A 278 2.14 3.13 -3.34
N ILE A 279 1.72 4.27 -2.82
CA ILE A 279 0.33 4.54 -2.42
C ILE A 279 -0.39 5.14 -3.64
N PRO A 280 -1.27 4.39 -4.31
CA PRO A 280 -1.91 4.87 -5.53
C PRO A 280 -2.64 6.19 -5.32
N ILE A 281 -2.54 7.10 -6.28
CA ILE A 281 -3.16 8.43 -6.31
C ILE A 281 -2.55 9.39 -5.28
N PHE A 282 -2.49 9.02 -4.00
CA PHE A 282 -2.08 9.92 -2.91
C PHE A 282 -0.56 10.04 -2.78
N GLY A 283 0.19 9.03 -3.21
CA GLY A 283 1.62 8.93 -2.93
C GLY A 283 2.44 10.09 -3.47
N ALA A 284 2.24 10.44 -4.73
CA ALA A 284 2.94 11.55 -5.36
C ALA A 284 2.65 12.89 -4.68
N PHE A 285 1.38 13.13 -4.28
CA PHE A 285 0.99 14.36 -3.56
C PHE A 285 1.60 14.43 -2.17
N ILE A 286 1.68 13.32 -1.44
CA ILE A 286 2.37 13.27 -0.14
C ILE A 286 3.86 13.61 -0.33
N GLY A 287 4.51 12.98 -1.31
CA GLY A 287 5.89 13.28 -1.65
C GLY A 287 6.11 14.73 -2.06
N CYS A 288 5.18 15.30 -2.85
CA CYS A 288 5.20 16.71 -3.21
C CYS A 288 5.08 17.63 -1.98
N ALA A 289 4.13 17.37 -1.11
CA ALA A 289 3.92 18.19 0.10
C ALA A 289 5.17 18.19 0.99
N VAL A 290 5.78 17.01 1.21
CA VAL A 290 7.02 16.88 1.97
C VAL A 290 8.17 17.59 1.27
N GLY A 291 8.36 17.36 -0.03
CA GLY A 291 9.42 17.98 -0.82
C GLY A 291 9.28 19.50 -0.89
N ALA A 292 8.08 20.01 -1.17
CA ALA A 292 7.80 21.44 -1.19
C ALA A 292 8.09 22.09 0.16
N PHE A 293 7.67 21.45 1.27
CA PHE A 293 7.94 21.93 2.61
C PHE A 293 9.45 22.02 2.90
N LEU A 294 10.20 20.95 2.61
CA LEU A 294 11.65 20.91 2.85
C LEU A 294 12.39 21.98 2.04
N ILE A 295 12.02 22.15 0.75
CA ILE A 295 12.65 23.14 -0.13
C ILE A 295 12.26 24.56 0.27
N PHE A 296 10.99 24.77 0.66
CA PHE A 296 10.48 26.06 1.11
C PHE A 296 11.22 26.62 2.32
N MET A 297 11.64 25.75 3.23
CA MET A 297 12.44 26.14 4.41
C MET A 297 13.82 26.67 4.05
N VAL A 298 14.36 26.27 2.88
CA VAL A 298 15.68 26.76 2.40
C VAL A 298 15.51 27.96 1.50
N ASP A 299 14.63 27.87 0.51
CA ASP A 299 14.42 28.90 -0.50
C ASP A 299 12.97 28.84 -1.04
N PRO A 300 12.12 29.81 -0.68
CA PRO A 300 10.73 29.84 -1.14
C PRO A 300 10.57 29.90 -2.66
N PHE A 301 11.50 30.56 -3.37
CA PHE A 301 11.44 30.64 -4.82
C PHE A 301 11.74 29.28 -5.47
N LYS A 302 12.72 28.55 -4.93
CA LYS A 302 13.01 27.18 -5.38
C LYS A 302 11.88 26.21 -5.06
N ALA A 303 11.15 26.42 -3.97
CA ALA A 303 9.95 25.63 -3.68
C ALA A 303 8.85 25.85 -4.74
N LEU A 304 8.65 27.08 -5.19
CA LEU A 304 7.73 27.37 -6.29
C LEU A 304 8.16 26.65 -7.59
N ILE A 305 9.46 26.72 -7.93
CA ILE A 305 10.01 26.00 -9.08
C ILE A 305 9.77 24.49 -8.95
N PHE A 306 9.97 23.93 -7.75
CA PHE A 306 9.72 22.52 -7.48
C PHE A 306 8.25 22.14 -7.69
N VAL A 307 7.30 22.96 -7.21
CA VAL A 307 5.86 22.68 -7.40
C VAL A 307 5.48 22.72 -8.89
N ILE A 308 6.02 23.70 -9.65
CA ILE A 308 5.80 23.76 -11.10
C ILE A 308 6.41 22.50 -11.77
N LEU A 309 7.63 22.14 -11.41
CA LEU A 309 8.30 20.95 -11.89
C LEU A 309 7.47 19.69 -11.58
N PHE A 310 6.96 19.58 -10.34
CA PHE A 310 6.09 18.48 -9.92
C PHE A 310 4.86 18.37 -10.81
N LEU A 311 4.16 19.48 -11.08
CA LEU A 311 2.97 19.48 -11.93
C LEU A 311 3.28 19.01 -13.36
N ILE A 312 4.42 19.44 -13.93
CA ILE A 312 4.87 19.02 -15.26
C ILE A 312 5.17 17.51 -15.26
N LEU A 313 5.94 17.03 -14.28
CA LEU A 313 6.32 15.63 -14.18
C LEU A 313 5.09 14.75 -13.92
N GLN A 314 4.12 15.22 -13.14
CA GLN A 314 2.87 14.52 -12.89
C GLN A 314 2.00 14.41 -14.16
N GLN A 315 2.03 15.44 -15.04
CA GLN A 315 1.36 15.35 -16.34
C GLN A 315 2.03 14.31 -17.26
N ILE A 316 3.37 14.24 -17.25
CA ILE A 316 4.11 13.23 -18.01
C ILE A 316 3.80 11.83 -17.45
N GLU A 317 3.81 11.68 -16.14
CA GLU A 317 3.48 10.42 -15.47
C GLU A 317 2.06 9.98 -15.84
N GLY A 318 1.05 10.81 -15.59
CA GLY A 318 -0.36 10.46 -15.78
C GLY A 318 -0.75 10.18 -17.24
N ASN A 319 -0.13 10.88 -18.21
CA ASN A 319 -0.49 10.73 -19.63
C ASN A 319 0.40 9.75 -20.40
N LEU A 320 1.64 9.55 -19.96
CA LEU A 320 2.60 8.71 -20.70
C LEU A 320 3.01 7.48 -19.89
N ILE A 321 3.46 7.62 -18.66
CA ILE A 321 4.06 6.54 -17.88
C ILE A 321 2.97 5.61 -17.33
N TYR A 322 2.01 6.18 -16.60
CA TYR A 322 0.95 5.41 -15.93
C TYR A 322 0.15 4.51 -16.89
N PRO A 323 -0.33 4.98 -18.05
CA PRO A 323 -1.08 4.13 -18.99
C PRO A 323 -0.26 2.95 -19.52
N HIS A 324 1.05 3.13 -19.71
CA HIS A 324 1.92 2.09 -20.26
C HIS A 324 2.40 1.09 -19.20
N VAL A 325 2.60 1.55 -17.96
CA VAL A 325 3.19 0.74 -16.89
C VAL A 325 2.13 0.06 -16.05
N VAL A 326 1.09 0.78 -15.64
CA VAL A 326 0.04 0.31 -14.72
C VAL A 326 -1.30 0.13 -15.43
N GLY A 327 -1.69 1.06 -16.30
CA GLY A 327 -3.04 1.17 -16.85
C GLY A 327 -3.53 -0.09 -17.58
N ASN A 328 -2.68 -0.73 -18.40
CA ASN A 328 -3.02 -1.97 -19.09
C ASN A 328 -3.12 -3.19 -18.16
N SER A 329 -2.55 -3.10 -16.96
CA SER A 329 -2.47 -4.21 -16.00
C SER A 329 -3.74 -4.42 -15.20
N VAL A 330 -4.56 -3.38 -15.05
CA VAL A 330 -5.74 -3.39 -14.15
C VAL A 330 -7.05 -3.46 -14.95
N GLY A 331 -7.10 -2.85 -16.14
CA GLY A 331 -8.29 -2.87 -17.01
C GLY A 331 -9.53 -2.24 -16.39
N LEU A 332 -9.37 -1.38 -15.37
CA LEU A 332 -10.44 -0.70 -14.65
C LEU A 332 -10.62 0.75 -15.17
N PRO A 333 -11.84 1.21 -15.39
CA PRO A 333 -12.11 2.65 -15.49
C PRO A 333 -11.69 3.40 -14.23
N SER A 334 -11.18 4.64 -14.39
CA SER A 334 -10.59 5.44 -13.31
C SER A 334 -11.53 5.64 -12.11
N ILE A 335 -12.85 5.71 -12.33
CA ILE A 335 -13.83 5.86 -11.26
C ILE A 335 -13.84 4.65 -10.30
N TRP A 336 -13.64 3.44 -10.82
CA TRP A 336 -13.57 2.23 -10.02
C TRP A 336 -12.24 2.11 -9.27
N VAL A 337 -11.16 2.67 -9.84
CA VAL A 337 -9.88 2.79 -9.13
C VAL A 337 -10.03 3.72 -7.93
N LEU A 338 -10.67 4.88 -8.11
CA LEU A 338 -10.95 5.81 -7.01
C LEU A 338 -11.81 5.18 -5.91
N ALA A 339 -12.88 4.44 -6.31
CA ALA A 339 -13.72 3.72 -5.37
C ALA A 339 -12.92 2.64 -4.61
N ALA A 340 -12.07 1.87 -5.31
CA ALA A 340 -11.21 0.86 -4.71
C ALA A 340 -10.26 1.45 -3.66
N VAL A 341 -9.61 2.56 -4.00
CA VAL A 341 -8.68 3.26 -3.10
C VAL A 341 -9.41 3.82 -1.89
N SER A 342 -10.59 4.42 -2.07
CA SER A 342 -11.39 4.98 -0.97
C SER A 342 -11.88 3.90 0.00
N ILE A 343 -12.45 2.82 -0.52
CA ILE A 343 -12.93 1.69 0.29
C ILE A 343 -11.76 0.98 0.97
N GLY A 344 -10.72 0.64 0.20
CA GLY A 344 -9.54 -0.05 0.70
C GLY A 344 -8.82 0.77 1.77
N GLY A 345 -8.67 2.08 1.53
CA GLY A 345 -8.06 3.02 2.46
C GLY A 345 -8.80 3.10 3.79
N SER A 346 -10.13 3.14 3.74
CA SER A 346 -10.98 3.18 4.95
C SER A 346 -10.94 1.88 5.76
N LEU A 347 -10.80 0.73 5.11
CA LEU A 347 -10.84 -0.58 5.76
C LEU A 347 -9.49 -1.02 6.33
N MET A 348 -8.40 -0.82 5.59
CA MET A 348 -7.09 -1.38 5.91
C MET A 348 -5.93 -0.39 5.67
N GLY A 349 -6.22 0.91 5.52
CA GLY A 349 -5.20 1.92 5.24
C GLY A 349 -4.47 1.68 3.91
N ILE A 350 -3.16 1.94 3.89
CA ILE A 350 -2.32 1.83 2.68
C ILE A 350 -2.34 0.42 2.08
N VAL A 351 -2.30 -0.61 2.93
CA VAL A 351 -2.36 -2.01 2.48
C VAL A 351 -3.69 -2.31 1.81
N GLY A 352 -4.78 -1.74 2.33
CA GLY A 352 -6.10 -1.85 1.72
C GLY A 352 -6.16 -1.21 0.34
N MET A 353 -5.57 -0.02 0.15
CA MET A 353 -5.52 0.63 -1.17
C MET A 353 -4.85 -0.27 -2.22
N LEU A 354 -3.72 -0.89 -1.87
CA LEU A 354 -2.99 -1.79 -2.76
C LEU A 354 -3.73 -3.10 -3.07
N ILE A 355 -4.50 -3.61 -2.14
CA ILE A 355 -5.22 -4.89 -2.29
C ILE A 355 -6.56 -4.69 -3.01
N PHE A 356 -7.30 -3.62 -2.70
CA PHE A 356 -8.64 -3.43 -3.23
C PHE A 356 -8.67 -3.08 -4.72
N ILE A 357 -7.65 -2.40 -5.26
CA ILE A 357 -7.58 -2.12 -6.69
C ILE A 357 -7.63 -3.40 -7.51
N PRO A 358 -6.73 -4.39 -7.33
CA PRO A 358 -6.81 -5.64 -8.08
C PRO A 358 -8.05 -6.49 -7.72
N ILE A 359 -8.56 -6.44 -6.49
CA ILE A 359 -9.81 -7.13 -6.15
C ILE A 359 -10.97 -6.59 -6.99
N ILE A 360 -11.16 -5.27 -7.00
CA ILE A 360 -12.24 -4.65 -7.79
C ILE A 360 -12.01 -4.88 -9.27
N SER A 361 -10.77 -4.92 -9.74
CA SER A 361 -10.43 -5.26 -11.13
C SER A 361 -10.92 -6.67 -11.49
N VAL A 362 -10.65 -7.66 -10.66
CA VAL A 362 -11.11 -9.04 -10.88
C VAL A 362 -12.65 -9.10 -10.86
N VAL A 363 -13.28 -8.47 -9.87
CA VAL A 363 -14.75 -8.42 -9.76
C VAL A 363 -15.37 -7.77 -11.00
N TYR A 364 -14.80 -6.65 -11.44
CA TYR A 364 -15.25 -5.95 -12.64
C TYR A 364 -15.09 -6.79 -13.91
N ALA A 365 -13.95 -7.48 -14.06
CA ALA A 365 -13.68 -8.36 -15.19
C ALA A 365 -14.71 -9.51 -15.25
N LEU A 366 -14.94 -10.18 -14.12
CA LEU A 366 -15.93 -11.26 -14.02
C LEU A 366 -17.36 -10.77 -14.27
N PHE A 367 -17.71 -9.61 -13.71
CA PHE A 367 -19.03 -9.02 -13.93
C PHE A 367 -19.25 -8.66 -15.39
N ARG A 368 -18.24 -8.05 -16.03
CA ARG A 368 -18.26 -7.73 -17.46
C ARG A 368 -18.47 -8.99 -18.32
N GLU A 369 -17.75 -10.06 -18.00
CA GLU A 369 -17.89 -11.33 -18.71
C GLU A 369 -19.30 -11.90 -18.59
N ILE A 370 -19.87 -11.92 -17.38
CA ILE A 370 -21.27 -12.37 -17.13
C ILE A 370 -22.26 -11.52 -17.95
N VAL A 371 -22.06 -10.20 -17.98
CA VAL A 371 -22.93 -9.29 -18.74
C VAL A 371 -22.85 -9.59 -20.24
N TYR A 372 -21.64 -9.75 -20.79
CA TYR A 372 -21.47 -10.07 -22.20
C TYR A 372 -22.05 -11.44 -22.57
N LEU A 373 -21.89 -12.44 -21.71
CA LEU A 373 -22.54 -13.75 -21.91
C LEU A 373 -24.08 -13.63 -21.96
N LYS A 374 -24.68 -12.84 -21.05
CA LYS A 374 -26.13 -12.61 -21.05
C LYS A 374 -26.61 -11.81 -22.25
N LEU A 375 -25.88 -10.79 -22.70
CA LEU A 375 -26.20 -10.05 -23.91
C LEU A 375 -26.15 -10.96 -25.14
N ARG A 376 -25.12 -11.81 -25.23
CA ARG A 376 -24.99 -12.80 -26.32
C ARG A 376 -26.15 -13.81 -26.32
N GLN A 377 -26.59 -14.27 -25.14
CA GLN A 377 -27.77 -15.15 -25.01
C GLN A 377 -29.06 -14.46 -25.51
N LYS A 378 -29.17 -13.14 -25.31
CA LYS A 378 -30.29 -12.32 -25.78
C LYS A 378 -30.12 -11.86 -27.24
N LYS A 379 -29.02 -12.24 -27.93
CA LYS A 379 -28.67 -11.80 -29.29
C LYS A 379 -28.57 -10.28 -29.45
N ILE A 380 -28.23 -9.59 -28.38
CA ILE A 380 -27.99 -8.14 -28.38
C ILE A 380 -26.49 -7.91 -28.63
N ASN A 381 -26.18 -7.10 -29.62
CA ASN A 381 -24.79 -6.73 -29.91
C ASN A 381 -24.37 -5.62 -28.90
N PRO A 382 -23.32 -5.81 -28.08
CA PRO A 382 -22.86 -4.77 -27.15
C PRO A 382 -22.55 -3.41 -27.80
N LYS A 383 -22.08 -3.41 -29.07
CA LYS A 383 -21.78 -2.19 -29.82
C LYS A 383 -23.00 -1.35 -30.19
N GLU A 384 -24.20 -1.91 -30.10
CA GLU A 384 -25.45 -1.18 -30.33
C GLU A 384 -25.91 -0.39 -29.10
N LEU A 385 -25.25 -0.60 -27.95
CA LEU A 385 -25.56 0.04 -26.68
C LEU A 385 -24.54 1.13 -26.31
N GLU A 386 -23.48 1.32 -27.12
CA GLU A 386 -22.49 2.41 -27.02
C GLU A 386 -22.94 3.60 -27.87
#